data_86dc2d796ab79becef6774088bdaf11e
#
_entry.id   86dc2d796ab79becef6774088bdaf11e
#
_cell.length_a   1.000
_cell.length_b   1.000
_cell.length_c   1.000
_cell.angle_alpha   90.00
_cell.angle_beta   90.00
_cell.angle_gamma   90.00
#
_symmetry.space_group_name_H-M   'P 1'
#
loop_
_entity.id
_entity.type
_entity.pdbx_description
1 polymer ?
#
loop_
_entity_poly.entity_id
_entity_poly.type
_entity_poly.pdbx_seq_one_letter_code
_entity_poly.pdbx_strand_id
1 'polypeptide(L)'
;MKIVFMGTPDFAVPCLKALVENGHEIPAVFTQPDRPKGRGYKMIPPSVKKCAEEYSIPVFQPLSLRKGEDAEKSMTALREISPELIIVVAYGQILPKEVLELPKYGCINIHASLLPEYRGAAPIQRCILDGK
;
A
#
# COMPACT_ATOMS: atom_id res chain seq x y z
N MET A 1 0.21 16.49 -0.67
CA MET A 1 0.15 15.77 -1.95
C MET A 1 -0.88 14.65 -1.85
N LYS A 2 -1.60 14.41 -2.91
CA LYS A 2 -2.61 13.34 -2.94
C LYS A 2 -1.93 12.03 -3.34
N ILE A 3 -1.87 11.08 -2.41
CA ILE A 3 -1.13 9.84 -2.57
C ILE A 3 -2.04 8.63 -2.35
N VAL A 4 -2.01 7.68 -3.28
CA VAL A 4 -2.61 6.37 -3.07
C VAL A 4 -1.51 5.45 -2.58
N PHE A 5 -1.78 4.73 -1.50
CA PHE A 5 -0.82 3.83 -0.89
C PHE A 5 -1.20 2.38 -1.21
N MET A 6 -0.22 1.60 -1.61
CA MET A 6 -0.42 0.17 -1.90
C MET A 6 0.59 -0.64 -1.11
N GLY A 7 0.12 -1.42 -0.15
CA GLY A 7 1.00 -2.23 0.67
C GLY A 7 0.21 -3.26 1.46
N THR A 8 0.90 -4.22 2.07
CA THR A 8 0.23 -5.34 2.73
C THR A 8 0.78 -5.68 4.11
N PRO A 9 2.06 -6.02 4.28
CA PRO A 9 2.56 -6.56 5.55
C PRO A 9 2.87 -5.50 6.61
N ASP A 10 3.21 -5.99 7.79
CA ASP A 10 3.52 -5.15 8.95
C ASP A 10 4.55 -4.07 8.64
N PHE A 11 5.60 -4.43 7.91
CA PHE A 11 6.69 -3.46 7.69
C PHE A 11 6.30 -2.33 6.73
N ALA A 12 5.16 -2.44 6.06
CA ALA A 12 4.65 -1.33 5.24
C ALA A 12 3.91 -0.30 6.09
N VAL A 13 3.46 -0.68 7.28
CA VAL A 13 2.66 0.20 8.13
C VAL A 13 3.39 1.49 8.53
N PRO A 14 4.67 1.45 8.94
CA PRO A 14 5.35 2.70 9.30
C PRO A 14 5.39 3.71 8.17
N CYS A 15 5.48 3.25 6.92
CA CYS A 15 5.48 4.16 5.77
C CYS A 15 4.13 4.84 5.62
N LEU A 16 3.04 4.08 5.77
CA LEU A 16 1.70 4.68 5.68
C LEU A 16 1.49 5.70 6.80
N LYS A 17 1.87 5.34 8.03
CA LYS A 17 1.75 6.26 9.15
C LYS A 17 2.53 7.55 8.93
N ALA A 18 3.75 7.42 8.41
CA ALA A 18 4.58 8.59 8.15
C ALA A 18 3.92 9.52 7.13
N LEU A 19 3.32 8.96 6.09
CA LEU A 19 2.65 9.77 5.09
C LEU A 19 1.47 10.53 5.68
N VAL A 20 0.66 9.86 6.48
CA VAL A 20 -0.49 10.50 7.13
C VAL A 20 -0.03 11.58 8.10
N GLU A 21 0.96 11.27 8.92
CA GLU A 21 1.44 12.19 9.95
C GLU A 21 2.15 13.41 9.37
N ASN A 22 2.65 13.29 8.15
CA ASN A 22 3.28 14.43 7.47
C ASN A 22 2.29 15.25 6.66
N GLY A 23 1.01 15.00 6.82
CA GLY A 23 -0.01 15.86 6.25
C GLY A 23 -0.40 15.56 4.81
N HIS A 24 0.03 14.42 4.27
CA HIS A 24 -0.38 14.04 2.91
C HIS A 24 -1.81 13.54 2.91
N GLU A 25 -2.52 13.81 1.84
CA GLU A 25 -3.87 13.30 1.65
C GLU A 25 -3.78 11.88 1.09
N ILE A 26 -4.35 10.91 1.81
CA ILE A 26 -4.35 9.51 1.37
C ILE A 26 -5.81 9.11 1.11
N PRO A 27 -6.32 9.32 -0.10
CA PRO A 27 -7.73 9.06 -0.39
C PRO A 27 -8.07 7.58 -0.46
N ALA A 28 -7.09 6.72 -0.63
CA ALA A 28 -7.34 5.28 -0.71
C ALA A 28 -6.08 4.49 -0.39
N VAL A 29 -6.29 3.30 0.17
CA VAL A 29 -5.23 2.33 0.41
C VAL A 29 -5.64 1.05 -0.30
N PHE A 30 -4.71 0.51 -1.08
CA PHE A 30 -4.89 -0.80 -1.71
C PHE A 30 -4.03 -1.82 -0.97
N THR A 31 -4.61 -2.96 -0.63
CA THR A 31 -3.90 -4.01 0.07
C THR A 31 -4.44 -5.36 -0.41
N GLN A 32 -3.74 -6.42 -0.07
CA GLN A 32 -4.17 -7.77 -0.48
C GLN A 32 -5.43 -8.19 0.27
N PRO A 33 -6.21 -9.12 -0.30
CA PRO A 33 -7.38 -9.63 0.39
C PRO A 33 -7.03 -10.28 1.73
N ASP A 34 -8.00 -10.30 2.64
CA ASP A 34 -7.86 -11.02 3.89
C ASP A 34 -7.54 -12.48 3.60
N ARG A 35 -6.72 -13.09 4.42
CA ARG A 35 -6.31 -14.48 4.22
C ARG A 35 -6.67 -15.33 5.42
N PRO A 36 -7.02 -16.61 5.20
CA PRO A 36 -7.23 -17.52 6.31
C PRO A 36 -5.88 -17.78 7.00
N LYS A 37 -5.90 -17.79 8.33
CA LYS A 37 -4.70 -18.04 9.10
C LYS A 37 -5.02 -18.95 10.27
N GLY A 38 -4.17 -19.97 10.46
CA GLY A 38 -4.29 -20.88 11.57
C GLY A 38 -5.46 -21.84 11.44
N ARG A 39 -5.70 -22.55 12.51
CA ARG A 39 -6.81 -23.50 12.58
C ARG A 39 -8.11 -22.74 12.76
N GLY A 40 -9.19 -23.27 12.18
CA GLY A 40 -10.48 -22.63 12.23
C GLY A 40 -10.75 -21.67 11.10
N TYR A 41 -9.78 -21.49 10.21
CA TYR A 41 -9.95 -20.71 8.99
C TYR A 41 -10.40 -19.27 9.23
N LYS A 42 -9.92 -18.69 10.32
CA LYS A 42 -10.24 -17.31 10.62
C LYS A 42 -9.57 -16.40 9.61
N MET A 43 -10.33 -15.50 9.03
CA MET A 43 -9.79 -14.54 8.08
C MET A 43 -9.07 -13.43 8.83
N ILE A 44 -7.81 -13.21 8.47
CA ILE A 44 -6.99 -12.18 9.11
C ILE A 44 -6.74 -11.07 8.09
N PRO A 45 -7.09 -9.84 8.42
CA PRO A 45 -6.82 -8.72 7.51
C PRO A 45 -5.32 -8.37 7.50
N PRO A 46 -4.84 -7.84 6.37
CA PRO A 46 -3.47 -7.34 6.33
C PRO A 46 -3.26 -6.20 7.33
N SER A 47 -2.03 -6.07 7.82
CA SER A 47 -1.69 -5.01 8.78
C SER A 47 -1.96 -3.63 8.23
N VAL A 48 -1.70 -3.43 6.94
CA VAL A 48 -1.96 -2.14 6.29
C VAL A 48 -3.44 -1.80 6.31
N LYS A 49 -4.31 -2.81 6.13
CA LYS A 49 -5.76 -2.58 6.22
C LYS A 49 -6.14 -2.06 7.60
N LYS A 50 -5.62 -2.69 8.64
CA LYS A 50 -5.92 -2.25 10.01
C LYS A 50 -5.47 -0.83 10.25
N CYS A 51 -4.29 -0.49 9.79
CA CYS A 51 -3.76 0.87 9.93
C CYS A 51 -4.62 1.88 9.19
N ALA A 52 -5.00 1.56 7.95
CA ALA A 52 -5.84 2.45 7.17
C ALA A 52 -7.19 2.69 7.84
N GLU A 53 -7.75 1.65 8.43
CA GLU A 53 -9.03 1.77 9.14
C GLU A 53 -8.91 2.67 10.36
N GLU A 54 -7.79 2.62 11.05
CA GLU A 54 -7.56 3.51 12.20
C GLU A 54 -7.57 4.99 11.79
N TYR A 55 -7.15 5.28 10.57
CA TYR A 55 -7.15 6.64 10.04
C TYR A 55 -8.41 6.94 9.22
N SER A 56 -9.36 6.03 9.19
CA SER A 56 -10.60 6.18 8.41
C SER A 56 -10.35 6.36 6.92
N ILE A 57 -9.33 5.68 6.41
CA ILE A 57 -9.00 5.72 4.99
C ILE A 57 -9.72 4.58 4.27
N PRO A 58 -10.38 4.85 3.14
CA PRO A 58 -11.01 3.78 2.35
C PRO A 58 -10.02 2.72 1.92
N VAL A 59 -10.39 1.44 2.04
CA VAL A 59 -9.52 0.31 1.73
C VAL A 59 -10.09 -0.46 0.55
N PHE A 60 -9.23 -0.77 -0.40
CA PHE A 60 -9.55 -1.59 -1.57
C PHE A 60 -8.73 -2.87 -1.52
N GLN A 61 -9.38 -3.99 -1.73
CA GLN A 61 -8.72 -5.29 -1.67
C GLN A 61 -8.99 -6.11 -2.93
N PRO A 62 -8.58 -5.61 -4.11
CA PRO A 62 -8.83 -6.31 -5.35
C PRO A 62 -8.06 -7.62 -5.43
N LEU A 63 -8.67 -8.65 -6.00
CA LEU A 63 -8.02 -9.92 -6.23
C LEU A 63 -6.90 -9.76 -7.25
N SER A 64 -7.13 -8.90 -8.25
CA SER A 64 -6.13 -8.63 -9.28
C SER A 64 -6.32 -7.22 -9.82
N LEU A 65 -5.22 -6.53 -10.07
CA LEU A 65 -5.25 -5.25 -10.76
C LEU A 65 -5.01 -5.40 -12.26
N ARG A 66 -4.71 -6.61 -12.72
CA ARG A 66 -4.37 -6.83 -14.12
C ARG A 66 -5.55 -7.24 -14.99
N LYS A 67 -6.48 -7.98 -14.43
CA LYS A 67 -7.63 -8.45 -15.19
C LYS A 67 -8.79 -8.77 -14.27
N GLY A 68 -9.97 -8.82 -14.84
CA GLY A 68 -11.18 -9.18 -14.13
C GLY A 68 -11.94 -7.98 -13.62
N GLU A 69 -13.05 -8.25 -12.96
CA GLU A 69 -13.95 -7.22 -12.49
C GLU A 69 -13.30 -6.30 -11.45
N ASP A 70 -12.51 -6.89 -10.54
CA ASP A 70 -11.82 -6.09 -9.53
C ASP A 70 -10.84 -5.11 -10.18
N ALA A 71 -10.17 -5.53 -11.25
CA ALA A 71 -9.24 -4.66 -11.96
C ALA A 71 -9.99 -3.47 -12.57
N GLU A 72 -11.13 -3.73 -13.16
CA GLU A 72 -11.93 -2.65 -13.78
C GLU A 72 -12.45 -1.66 -12.73
N LYS A 73 -12.96 -2.18 -11.62
CA LYS A 73 -13.44 -1.33 -10.54
C LYS A 73 -12.30 -0.50 -9.93
N SER A 74 -11.14 -1.12 -9.78
CA SER A 74 -9.99 -0.42 -9.22
C SER A 74 -9.51 0.68 -10.14
N MET A 75 -9.46 0.43 -11.44
CA MET A 75 -9.07 1.48 -12.39
C MET A 75 -10.05 2.64 -12.39
N THR A 76 -11.35 2.34 -12.33
CA THR A 76 -12.35 3.39 -12.25
C THR A 76 -12.15 4.25 -11.00
N ALA A 77 -11.93 3.60 -9.86
CA ALA A 77 -11.69 4.31 -8.61
C ALA A 77 -10.43 5.17 -8.69
N LEU A 78 -9.36 4.61 -9.24
CA LEU A 78 -8.10 5.36 -9.37
C LEU A 78 -8.24 6.56 -10.30
N ARG A 79 -8.99 6.42 -11.40
CA ARG A 79 -9.22 7.55 -12.29
C ARG A 79 -10.02 8.65 -11.60
N GLU A 80 -11.01 8.26 -10.81
CA GLU A 80 -11.83 9.22 -10.07
C GLU A 80 -11.02 9.94 -8.99
N ILE A 81 -10.13 9.20 -8.32
CA ILE A 81 -9.26 9.78 -7.29
C ILE A 81 -8.26 10.72 -7.93
N SER A 82 -7.73 10.36 -9.09
CA SER A 82 -6.73 11.14 -9.80
C SER A 82 -5.51 11.45 -8.91
N PRO A 83 -4.81 10.41 -8.43
CA PRO A 83 -3.72 10.63 -7.50
C PRO A 83 -2.54 11.33 -8.15
N GLU A 84 -1.80 12.09 -7.34
CA GLU A 84 -0.57 12.70 -7.83
C GLU A 84 0.58 11.70 -7.81
N LEU A 85 0.51 10.75 -6.89
CA LEU A 85 1.57 9.77 -6.71
C LEU A 85 0.97 8.48 -6.16
N ILE A 86 1.53 7.35 -6.56
CA ILE A 86 1.23 6.06 -5.93
C ILE A 86 2.50 5.57 -5.27
N ILE A 87 2.41 5.24 -3.99
CA ILE A 87 3.54 4.67 -3.25
C ILE A 87 3.25 3.21 -2.99
N VAL A 88 4.17 2.35 -3.38
CA VAL A 88 4.04 0.90 -3.28
C VAL A 88 5.07 0.36 -2.29
N VAL A 89 4.61 -0.37 -1.27
CA VAL A 89 5.49 -1.00 -0.28
C VAL A 89 5.01 -2.42 -0.07
N ALA A 90 5.68 -3.36 -0.72
CA ALA A 90 5.34 -4.80 -0.60
C ALA A 90 3.84 -5.07 -0.79
N TYR A 91 3.31 -4.59 -1.89
CA TYR A 91 1.89 -4.76 -2.16
C TYR A 91 1.54 -6.22 -2.46
N GLY A 92 2.37 -6.91 -3.21
CA GLY A 92 2.14 -8.31 -3.52
C GLY A 92 1.48 -8.57 -4.85
N GLN A 93 1.29 -7.56 -5.66
CA GLN A 93 0.79 -7.71 -7.03
C GLN A 93 1.64 -6.87 -7.97
N ILE A 94 1.74 -7.34 -9.20
CA ILE A 94 2.43 -6.58 -10.24
C ILE A 94 1.43 -5.56 -10.78
N LEU A 95 1.86 -4.30 -10.83
CA LEU A 95 0.99 -3.23 -11.31
C LEU A 95 1.01 -3.19 -12.84
N PRO A 96 -0.16 -3.14 -13.48
CA PRO A 96 -0.22 -3.00 -14.93
C PRO A 96 0.21 -1.61 -15.35
N LYS A 97 0.58 -1.49 -16.61
CA LYS A 97 1.05 -0.23 -17.17
C LYS A 97 0.07 0.92 -16.94
N GLU A 98 -1.23 0.65 -17.07
CA GLU A 98 -2.24 1.68 -16.85
C GLU A 98 -2.18 2.28 -15.46
N VAL A 99 -1.93 1.44 -14.44
CA VAL A 99 -1.81 1.92 -13.08
C VAL A 99 -0.51 2.70 -12.91
N LEU A 100 0.57 2.19 -13.51
CA LEU A 100 1.88 2.84 -13.37
C LEU A 100 1.90 4.25 -14.00
N GLU A 101 1.16 4.44 -15.06
CA GLU A 101 1.16 5.70 -15.79
C GLU A 101 0.08 6.68 -15.36
N LEU A 102 -0.87 6.24 -14.57
CA LEU A 102 -2.00 7.07 -14.17
C LEU A 102 -1.61 8.29 -13.32
N PRO A 103 -0.79 8.15 -12.27
CA PRO A 103 -0.52 9.28 -11.40
C PRO A 103 0.34 10.34 -12.08
N LYS A 104 0.09 11.58 -11.71
CA LYS A 104 0.82 12.71 -12.28
C LYS A 104 2.34 12.53 -12.18
N TYR A 105 2.80 12.05 -11.04
CA TYR A 105 4.24 11.86 -10.78
C TYR A 105 4.64 10.39 -10.81
N GLY A 106 3.75 9.50 -11.25
CA GLY A 106 4.06 8.09 -11.40
C GLY A 106 3.96 7.29 -10.10
N CYS A 107 4.61 6.15 -10.09
CA CYS A 107 4.62 5.25 -8.95
C CYS A 107 6.01 5.12 -8.39
N ILE A 108 6.12 5.11 -7.07
CA ILE A 108 7.39 4.92 -6.38
C ILE A 108 7.30 3.64 -5.57
N ASN A 109 8.25 2.75 -5.78
CA ASN A 109 8.35 1.52 -5.02
C ASN A 109 9.35 1.75 -3.88
N ILE A 110 8.88 1.60 -2.65
CA ILE A 110 9.73 1.80 -1.49
C ILE A 110 10.07 0.44 -0.89
N HIS A 111 11.37 0.20 -0.70
CA HIS A 111 11.84 -0.99 -0.04
C HIS A 111 12.03 -0.68 1.44
N ALA A 112 11.30 -1.42 2.29
CA ALA A 112 11.44 -1.30 3.73
C ALA A 112 12.39 -2.42 4.19
N SER A 113 13.43 -2.07 4.90
CA SER A 113 14.38 -3.06 5.38
C SER A 113 14.82 -2.78 6.81
N LEU A 114 15.20 -3.84 7.50
CA LEU A 114 15.80 -3.71 8.83
C LEU A 114 17.29 -3.58 8.65
N LEU A 115 17.88 -2.61 9.33
CA LEU A 115 19.31 -2.39 9.26
C LEU A 115 20.00 -3.12 10.41
N PRO A 116 20.76 -4.17 10.11
CA PRO A 116 21.34 -4.98 11.19
C PRO A 116 22.40 -4.26 12.03
N GLU A 117 22.96 -3.17 11.52
CA GLU A 117 23.93 -2.42 12.30
C GLU A 117 23.32 -1.68 13.48
N TYR A 118 22.02 -1.63 13.59
CA TYR A 118 21.33 -0.99 14.73
C TYR A 118 21.01 -2.03 15.79
N ARG A 119 22.01 -2.75 16.21
CA ARG A 119 21.84 -3.79 17.23
C ARG A 119 21.65 -3.18 18.60
N GLY A 120 20.85 -3.87 19.41
CA GLY A 120 20.61 -3.46 20.79
C GLY A 120 19.51 -2.43 20.95
N ALA A 121 19.10 -1.81 19.86
CA ALA A 121 17.97 -0.91 19.86
C ALA A 121 16.81 -1.58 19.12
N ALA A 122 15.64 -1.01 19.22
CA ALA A 122 14.54 -1.48 18.40
C ALA A 122 14.94 -1.40 16.93
N PRO A 123 14.61 -2.41 16.11
CA PRO A 123 14.96 -2.36 14.69
C PRO A 123 14.41 -1.11 14.05
N ILE A 124 15.24 -0.47 13.26
CA ILE A 124 14.85 0.73 12.54
C ILE A 124 14.58 0.34 11.10
N GLN A 125 13.36 0.58 10.67
CA GLN A 125 13.00 0.38 9.28
C GLN A 125 13.35 1.62 8.49
N ARG A 126 14.04 1.43 7.39
CA ARG A 126 14.30 2.49 6.45
C ARG A 126 13.48 2.28 5.20
N CYS A 127 12.85 3.34 4.74
CA CYS A 127 12.16 3.33 3.46
C CYS A 127 13.11 3.89 2.42
N ILE A 128 13.47 3.04 1.45
CA ILE A 128 14.41 3.41 0.42
C ILE A 128 13.66 3.58 -0.89
N LEU A 129 13.79 4.74 -1.50
CA LEU A 129 13.18 4.99 -2.79
C LEU A 129 13.87 4.18 -3.87
N ASP A 130 13.07 3.43 -4.61
CA ASP A 130 13.55 2.70 -5.76
C ASP A 130 13.04 3.47 -6.97
N GLY A 131 13.83 4.38 -7.44
CA GLY A 131 13.45 5.27 -8.53
C GLY A 131 13.25 4.52 -9.83
N LYS A 132 12.14 4.75 -10.42
CA LYS A 132 11.82 4.15 -11.71
C LYS A 132 11.32 5.20 -12.64
#